data_38b6713bee064d90fe3aa83ea4722cf4
#
_entry.id   38b6713bee064d90fe3aa83ea4722cf4
#
_cell.length_a   1.000
_cell.length_b   1.000
_cell.length_c   1.000
_cell.angle_alpha   90.00
_cell.angle_beta   90.00
_cell.angle_gamma   90.00
#
_symmetry.space_group_name_H-M   'P 1'
#
loop_
_entity.id
_entity.type
_entity.pdbx_description
1 polymer ?
#
loop_
_entity_poly.entity_id
_entity_poly.type
_entity_poly.pdbx_seq_one_letter_code
_entity_poly.pdbx_strand_id
1 'polypeptide(L)'
;MHLHLFRNRGRRFPWFIAAALLVIAAGCGRDSSSGKFLARVGSSELTQEELARVSDSLGIIRSSSRSFVEEWVASELLYQEAQRRGLTESAEFHSRLEAARKQLAIDALLQKEVYAPGAVTLSDEDVASFFQANASQFTLKEDVVQLSYVLFSERDAANAFRANVLHGTAWDEALSRTRGDSLSGRSVRAIAARQFFTQATLYPEELWKLARTLSREEASFAVRAGSGYYIVVVHGIQHAGETPRFEYVKEDVRNRLLIDKRRERYEKLLSEIRSRQVVDLAPDLIDTLAESH
;
A
#
# COMPACT_ATOMS: atom_id res chain seq x y z
N MET A 1 24.16 -9.72 -85.88
CA MET A 1 25.13 -10.68 -86.46
C MET A 1 24.97 -11.97 -85.69
N HIS A 2 24.47 -13.03 -86.46
CA HIS A 2 24.36 -14.46 -86.13
C HIS A 2 23.66 -14.95 -84.90
N LEU A 3 22.38 -15.45 -84.96
CA LEU A 3 21.92 -16.70 -85.57
C LEU A 3 22.60 -17.97 -85.03
N HIS A 4 21.79 -18.82 -84.36
CA HIS A 4 21.47 -20.21 -84.65
C HIS A 4 20.72 -20.78 -83.45
N LEU A 5 19.42 -21.04 -83.46
CA LEU A 5 18.69 -22.13 -84.13
C LEU A 5 19.25 -23.54 -83.85
N PHE A 6 18.50 -24.36 -83.18
CA PHE A 6 18.08 -25.75 -83.52
C PHE A 6 17.27 -26.28 -82.31
N ARG A 7 15.99 -26.44 -82.29
CA ARG A 7 15.05 -27.35 -83.02
C ARG A 7 15.30 -28.84 -82.67
N ASN A 8 14.47 -29.46 -81.89
CA ASN A 8 13.41 -30.33 -82.29
C ASN A 8 13.16 -31.60 -81.46
N ARG A 9 11.90 -31.92 -81.32
CA ARG A 9 11.23 -33.22 -81.24
C ARG A 9 11.51 -34.10 -80.02
N GLY A 10 10.55 -34.52 -79.29
CA GLY A 10 9.16 -34.91 -79.54
C GLY A 10 8.88 -36.25 -78.89
N ARG A 11 7.73 -36.40 -78.43
CA ARG A 11 6.98 -37.70 -78.31
C ARG A 11 6.46 -38.03 -76.92
N ARG A 12 5.13 -37.75 -76.79
CA ARG A 12 4.05 -38.71 -76.44
C ARG A 12 4.02 -39.33 -75.07
N PHE A 13 3.08 -38.84 -74.26
CA PHE A 13 1.98 -39.55 -73.55
C PHE A 13 1.99 -41.09 -73.53
N PRO A 14 1.42 -41.75 -72.51
CA PRO A 14 0.28 -41.37 -71.67
C PRO A 14 0.29 -41.88 -70.19
N TRP A 15 -0.61 -41.30 -69.40
CA TRP A 15 -1.54 -41.92 -68.45
C TRP A 15 -0.96 -42.85 -67.36
N PHE A 16 -1.14 -42.44 -66.14
CA PHE A 16 -1.94 -43.17 -65.14
C PHE A 16 -2.20 -42.29 -63.93
N ILE A 17 -3.45 -42.18 -63.64
CA ILE A 17 -4.16 -41.69 -62.47
C ILE A 17 -3.65 -42.38 -61.24
N ALA A 18 -3.29 -41.63 -60.19
CA ALA A 18 -3.50 -42.04 -58.80
C ALA A 18 -3.69 -40.80 -57.92
N ALA A 19 -4.94 -40.58 -57.58
CA ALA A 19 -5.36 -39.65 -56.56
C ALA A 19 -4.80 -40.07 -55.21
N ALA A 20 -4.02 -39.20 -54.59
CA ALA A 20 -3.74 -39.27 -53.14
C ALA A 20 -4.09 -37.94 -52.55
N LEU A 21 -5.38 -37.82 -52.15
CA LEU A 21 -5.91 -36.79 -51.30
C LEU A 21 -5.29 -36.95 -49.91
N LEU A 22 -4.15 -36.32 -49.67
CA LEU A 22 -3.58 -36.20 -48.32
C LEU A 22 -4.22 -34.96 -47.69
N VAL A 23 -5.33 -35.21 -47.00
CA VAL A 23 -5.93 -34.23 -46.04
C VAL A 23 -4.92 -34.05 -44.93
N ILE A 24 -4.12 -32.99 -45.03
CA ILE A 24 -3.39 -32.47 -43.89
C ILE A 24 -4.42 -31.78 -43.02
N ALA A 25 -5.02 -32.52 -42.10
CA ALA A 25 -5.66 -31.96 -40.93
C ALA A 25 -4.56 -31.32 -40.09
N ALA A 26 -4.28 -30.04 -40.37
CA ALA A 26 -3.61 -29.19 -39.42
C ALA A 26 -4.54 -29.09 -38.21
N GLY A 27 -4.39 -30.07 -37.33
CA GLY A 27 -4.95 -29.96 -35.99
C GLY A 27 -4.32 -28.75 -35.34
N CYS A 28 -5.07 -27.66 -35.24
CA CYS A 28 -4.82 -26.68 -34.22
C CYS A 28 -4.84 -27.44 -32.89
N GLY A 29 -3.66 -27.78 -32.41
CA GLY A 29 -3.48 -28.26 -31.06
C GLY A 29 -3.97 -27.14 -30.14
N ARG A 30 -5.19 -27.29 -29.70
CA ARG A 30 -5.65 -26.64 -28.51
C ARG A 30 -4.83 -27.30 -27.40
N ASP A 31 -3.84 -26.57 -26.91
CA ASP A 31 -3.23 -26.90 -25.63
C ASP A 31 -4.35 -26.85 -24.60
N SER A 32 -5.04 -27.97 -24.43
CA SER A 32 -5.86 -28.23 -23.28
C SER A 32 -4.88 -28.34 -22.11
N SER A 33 -4.61 -27.21 -21.46
CA SER A 33 -4.04 -27.21 -20.13
C SER A 33 -4.96 -28.09 -19.27
N SER A 34 -4.50 -29.27 -18.90
CA SER A 34 -5.24 -30.24 -18.08
C SER A 34 -5.32 -29.80 -16.62
N GLY A 35 -5.45 -28.51 -16.38
CA GLY A 35 -5.80 -27.94 -15.08
C GLY A 35 -7.24 -28.29 -14.75
N LYS A 36 -7.50 -28.80 -13.55
CA LYS A 36 -8.87 -29.01 -13.08
C LYS A 36 -9.59 -27.66 -13.10
N PHE A 37 -10.54 -27.49 -14.04
CA PHE A 37 -11.38 -26.30 -14.03
C PHE A 37 -12.36 -26.36 -12.85
N LEU A 38 -12.62 -25.22 -12.24
CA LEU A 38 -13.57 -25.05 -11.14
C LEU A 38 -14.95 -24.69 -11.65
N ALA A 39 -15.01 -23.94 -12.74
CA ALA A 39 -16.23 -23.58 -13.45
C ALA A 39 -15.95 -23.39 -14.94
N ARG A 40 -17.00 -23.55 -15.77
CA ARG A 40 -16.95 -23.30 -17.20
C ARG A 40 -18.26 -22.65 -17.64
N VAL A 41 -18.15 -21.57 -18.45
CA VAL A 41 -19.27 -20.87 -19.06
C VAL A 41 -18.95 -20.69 -20.54
N GLY A 42 -19.65 -21.42 -21.40
CA GLY A 42 -19.32 -21.45 -22.85
C GLY A 42 -17.89 -21.92 -23.09
N SER A 43 -17.07 -21.07 -23.68
CA SER A 43 -15.65 -21.32 -23.94
C SER A 43 -14.71 -20.85 -22.83
N SER A 44 -15.20 -20.09 -21.86
CA SER A 44 -14.41 -19.55 -20.76
C SER A 44 -14.33 -20.55 -19.60
N GLU A 45 -13.15 -20.73 -19.05
CA GLU A 45 -12.89 -21.66 -17.95
C GLU A 45 -12.21 -20.91 -16.80
N LEU A 46 -12.68 -21.13 -15.58
CA LEU A 46 -11.99 -20.73 -14.37
C LEU A 46 -11.18 -21.90 -13.86
N THR A 47 -9.87 -21.76 -13.83
CA THR A 47 -8.97 -22.80 -13.34
C THR A 47 -8.66 -22.62 -11.85
N GLN A 48 -8.15 -23.69 -11.23
CA GLN A 48 -7.69 -23.62 -9.85
C GLN A 48 -6.49 -22.67 -9.68
N GLU A 49 -5.64 -22.58 -10.72
CA GLU A 49 -4.49 -21.69 -10.72
C GLU A 49 -4.90 -20.21 -10.81
N GLU A 50 -5.93 -19.90 -11.61
CA GLU A 50 -6.49 -18.54 -11.68
C GLU A 50 -7.14 -18.13 -10.37
N LEU A 51 -7.91 -19.03 -9.74
CA LEU A 51 -8.46 -18.77 -8.40
C LEU A 51 -7.34 -18.52 -7.40
N ALA A 52 -6.26 -19.30 -7.41
CA ALA A 52 -5.13 -19.10 -6.49
C ALA A 52 -4.48 -17.73 -6.70
N ARG A 53 -4.20 -17.32 -7.95
CA ARG A 53 -3.61 -16.01 -8.27
C ARG A 53 -4.49 -14.84 -7.79
N VAL A 54 -5.81 -14.94 -7.97
CA VAL A 54 -6.74 -13.91 -7.53
C VAL A 54 -6.85 -13.90 -6.00
N SER A 55 -6.87 -15.07 -5.37
CA SER A 55 -6.93 -15.19 -3.91
C SER A 55 -5.68 -14.59 -3.24
N ASP A 56 -4.50 -14.84 -3.79
CA ASP A 56 -3.24 -14.27 -3.28
C ASP A 56 -3.20 -12.75 -3.45
N SER A 57 -3.72 -12.22 -4.56
CA SER A 57 -3.74 -10.79 -4.84
C SER A 57 -4.76 -10.00 -4.02
N LEU A 58 -5.90 -10.60 -3.69
CA LEU A 58 -7.01 -9.97 -2.97
C LEU A 58 -7.08 -10.36 -1.48
N GLY A 59 -6.21 -11.25 -1.00
CA GLY A 59 -6.24 -11.75 0.39
C GLY A 59 -7.52 -12.55 0.72
N ILE A 60 -8.13 -13.20 -0.30
CA ILE A 60 -9.37 -13.95 -0.13
C ILE A 60 -9.09 -15.23 0.67
N ILE A 61 -9.75 -15.38 1.79
CA ILE A 61 -9.65 -16.58 2.63
C ILE A 61 -10.33 -17.77 1.91
N ARG A 62 -9.75 -18.97 1.99
CA ARG A 62 -10.26 -20.21 1.36
C ARG A 62 -11.75 -20.50 1.61
N SER A 63 -12.33 -20.01 2.70
CA SER A 63 -13.75 -20.14 3.01
C SER A 63 -14.68 -19.39 2.04
N SER A 64 -14.14 -18.42 1.28
CA SER A 64 -14.89 -17.61 0.30
C SER A 64 -14.77 -18.13 -1.14
N SER A 65 -14.05 -19.24 -1.37
CA SER A 65 -13.78 -19.73 -2.73
C SER A 65 -15.04 -20.12 -3.49
N ARG A 66 -16.06 -20.64 -2.80
CA ARG A 66 -17.34 -20.99 -3.43
C ARG A 66 -18.09 -19.75 -3.91
N SER A 67 -18.22 -18.74 -3.06
CA SER A 67 -18.85 -17.47 -3.44
C SER A 67 -18.12 -16.78 -4.60
N PHE A 68 -16.79 -16.85 -4.61
CA PHE A 68 -15.99 -16.34 -5.73
C PHE A 68 -16.31 -17.06 -7.04
N VAL A 69 -16.41 -18.40 -7.03
CA VAL A 69 -16.75 -19.17 -8.24
C VAL A 69 -18.15 -18.83 -8.73
N GLU A 70 -19.12 -18.70 -7.82
CA GLU A 70 -20.50 -18.32 -8.14
C GLU A 70 -20.57 -16.90 -8.76
N GLU A 71 -19.82 -15.95 -8.19
CA GLU A 71 -19.73 -14.58 -8.70
C GLU A 71 -19.02 -14.54 -10.08
N TRP A 72 -17.95 -15.32 -10.26
CA TRP A 72 -17.27 -15.45 -11.56
C TRP A 72 -18.23 -15.99 -12.63
N VAL A 73 -18.99 -17.05 -12.32
CA VAL A 73 -19.98 -17.62 -13.26
C VAL A 73 -21.02 -16.57 -13.64
N ALA A 74 -21.57 -15.85 -12.65
CA ALA A 74 -22.55 -14.80 -12.92
C ALA A 74 -21.98 -13.67 -13.80
N SER A 75 -20.78 -13.24 -13.49
CA SER A 75 -20.07 -12.21 -14.27
C SER A 75 -19.82 -12.66 -15.72
N GLU A 76 -19.36 -13.89 -15.92
CA GLU A 76 -19.08 -14.43 -17.24
C GLU A 76 -20.35 -14.60 -18.09
N LEU A 77 -21.45 -15.06 -17.47
CA LEU A 77 -22.75 -15.14 -18.15
C LEU A 77 -23.23 -13.76 -18.62
N LEU A 78 -23.12 -12.75 -17.76
CA LEU A 78 -23.51 -11.37 -18.10
C LEU A 78 -22.61 -10.79 -19.21
N TYR A 79 -21.32 -11.06 -19.14
CA TYR A 79 -20.37 -10.60 -20.16
C TYR A 79 -20.67 -11.23 -21.53
N GLN A 80 -20.87 -12.55 -21.60
CA GLN A 80 -21.21 -13.23 -22.86
C GLN A 80 -22.56 -12.74 -23.42
N GLU A 81 -23.54 -12.45 -22.57
CA GLU A 81 -24.81 -11.87 -23.01
C GLU A 81 -24.62 -10.42 -23.54
N ALA A 82 -23.76 -9.63 -22.91
CA ALA A 82 -23.42 -8.31 -23.41
C ALA A 82 -22.76 -8.36 -24.81
N GLN A 83 -21.83 -9.32 -25.00
CA GLN A 83 -21.22 -9.56 -26.31
C GLN A 83 -22.27 -9.99 -27.34
N ARG A 84 -23.16 -10.94 -27.00
CA ARG A 84 -24.23 -11.39 -27.90
C ARG A 84 -25.16 -10.27 -28.32
N ARG A 85 -25.39 -9.27 -27.45
CA ARG A 85 -26.18 -8.07 -27.76
C ARG A 85 -25.40 -6.99 -28.48
N GLY A 86 -24.12 -7.20 -28.80
CA GLY A 86 -23.28 -6.23 -29.48
C GLY A 86 -22.91 -5.01 -28.66
N LEU A 87 -23.08 -5.06 -27.31
CA LEU A 87 -22.75 -3.93 -26.44
C LEU A 87 -21.26 -3.63 -26.40
N THR A 88 -20.42 -4.64 -26.63
CA THR A 88 -18.95 -4.51 -26.67
C THR A 88 -18.44 -3.92 -27.98
N GLU A 89 -19.29 -3.85 -29.01
CA GLU A 89 -18.92 -3.32 -30.32
C GLU A 89 -19.34 -1.84 -30.53
N SER A 90 -20.00 -1.25 -29.53
CA SER A 90 -20.44 0.13 -29.62
C SER A 90 -19.26 1.11 -29.56
N ALA A 91 -19.40 2.24 -30.31
CA ALA A 91 -18.39 3.30 -30.28
C ALA A 91 -18.15 3.86 -28.87
N GLU A 92 -19.22 3.91 -28.06
CA GLU A 92 -19.12 4.34 -26.67
C GLU A 92 -18.27 3.36 -25.84
N PHE A 93 -18.48 2.05 -26.00
CA PHE A 93 -17.70 1.03 -25.31
C PHE A 93 -16.21 1.11 -25.69
N HIS A 94 -15.91 1.22 -26.98
CA HIS A 94 -14.52 1.37 -27.44
C HIS A 94 -13.88 2.64 -26.92
N SER A 95 -14.58 3.77 -26.90
CA SER A 95 -14.07 5.01 -26.32
C SER A 95 -13.73 4.86 -24.84
N ARG A 96 -14.61 4.23 -24.07
CA ARG A 96 -14.38 3.94 -22.64
C ARG A 96 -13.20 2.99 -22.41
N LEU A 97 -13.08 1.97 -23.27
CA LEU A 97 -11.99 0.99 -23.20
C LEU A 97 -10.63 1.68 -23.45
N GLU A 98 -10.53 2.53 -24.48
CA GLU A 98 -9.31 3.27 -24.77
C GLU A 98 -8.97 4.28 -23.66
N ALA A 99 -9.96 4.96 -23.09
CA ALA A 99 -9.74 5.83 -21.94
C ALA A 99 -9.21 5.05 -20.72
N ALA A 100 -9.80 3.89 -20.42
CA ALA A 100 -9.35 3.02 -19.33
C ALA A 100 -7.93 2.49 -19.59
N ARG A 101 -7.63 2.07 -20.81
CA ARG A 101 -6.28 1.63 -21.20
C ARG A 101 -5.24 2.72 -21.01
N LYS A 102 -5.56 3.96 -21.45
CA LYS A 102 -4.68 5.12 -21.26
C LYS A 102 -4.44 5.39 -19.78
N GLN A 103 -5.50 5.38 -18.96
CA GLN A 103 -5.38 5.61 -17.53
C GLN A 103 -4.52 4.54 -16.85
N LEU A 104 -4.74 3.26 -17.13
CA LEU A 104 -3.94 2.16 -16.59
C LEU A 104 -2.46 2.28 -16.96
N ALA A 105 -2.16 2.70 -18.19
CA ALA A 105 -0.78 2.92 -18.62
C ALA A 105 -0.12 4.10 -17.88
N ILE A 106 -0.87 5.19 -17.66
CA ILE A 106 -0.40 6.34 -16.86
C ILE A 106 -0.15 5.92 -15.42
N ASP A 107 -1.09 5.20 -14.80
CA ASP A 107 -0.97 4.73 -13.43
C ASP A 107 0.23 3.80 -13.26
N ALA A 108 0.46 2.89 -14.21
CA ALA A 108 1.62 1.99 -14.21
C ALA A 108 2.94 2.77 -14.31
N LEU A 109 3.00 3.81 -15.15
CA LEU A 109 4.15 4.69 -15.26
C LEU A 109 4.40 5.45 -13.96
N LEU A 110 3.37 6.08 -13.40
CA LEU A 110 3.47 6.83 -12.16
C LEU A 110 3.83 5.92 -10.97
N GLN A 111 3.23 4.75 -10.91
CA GLN A 111 3.56 3.76 -9.88
C GLN A 111 5.05 3.39 -9.93
N LYS A 112 5.62 3.22 -11.12
CA LYS A 112 7.02 2.86 -11.30
C LYS A 112 7.96 4.03 -11.01
N GLU A 113 7.67 5.21 -11.54
CA GLU A 113 8.61 6.34 -11.58
C GLU A 113 8.49 7.29 -10.38
N VAL A 114 7.33 7.30 -9.71
CA VAL A 114 7.02 8.26 -8.63
C VAL A 114 6.70 7.57 -7.31
N TYR A 115 5.90 6.49 -7.33
CA TYR A 115 5.35 5.88 -6.12
C TYR A 115 6.01 4.58 -5.69
N ALA A 116 6.81 3.93 -6.55
CA ALA A 116 7.50 2.70 -6.19
C ALA A 116 8.39 2.89 -4.95
N PRO A 117 8.55 1.86 -4.12
CA PRO A 117 9.56 1.86 -3.07
C PRO A 117 10.94 2.18 -3.66
N GLY A 118 11.59 3.23 -3.16
CA GLY A 118 12.90 3.68 -3.64
C GLY A 118 12.89 4.70 -4.79
N ALA A 119 11.74 5.01 -5.41
CA ALA A 119 11.64 6.10 -6.38
C ALA A 119 11.96 7.47 -5.75
N VAL A 120 11.60 7.60 -4.48
CA VAL A 120 11.98 8.71 -3.60
C VAL A 120 12.53 8.13 -2.31
N THR A 121 13.75 8.49 -1.96
CA THR A 121 14.39 8.11 -0.69
C THR A 121 14.56 9.35 0.18
N LEU A 122 14.28 9.20 1.46
CA LEU A 122 14.44 10.26 2.46
C LEU A 122 15.35 9.75 3.58
N SER A 123 16.41 10.48 3.85
CA SER A 123 17.23 10.24 5.03
C SER A 123 16.59 10.87 6.28
N ASP A 124 17.01 10.44 7.45
CA ASP A 124 16.58 11.08 8.70
C ASP A 124 17.06 12.53 8.80
N GLU A 125 18.19 12.85 8.16
CA GLU A 125 18.72 14.21 8.08
C GLU A 125 17.86 15.12 7.19
N ASP A 126 17.36 14.61 6.06
CA ASP A 126 16.41 15.34 5.20
C ASP A 126 15.14 15.70 5.99
N VAL A 127 14.61 14.73 6.76
CA VAL A 127 13.40 14.92 7.56
C VAL A 127 13.63 15.94 8.67
N ALA A 128 14.78 15.88 9.36
CA ALA A 128 15.13 16.83 10.41
C ALA A 128 15.32 18.25 9.85
N SER A 129 16.03 18.37 8.72
CA SER A 129 16.25 19.66 8.04
C SER A 129 14.94 20.27 7.56
N PHE A 130 14.05 19.46 7.00
CA PHE A 130 12.72 19.91 6.57
C PHE A 130 11.90 20.42 7.76
N PHE A 131 11.92 19.70 8.89
CA PHE A 131 11.25 20.15 10.10
C PHE A 131 11.78 21.50 10.59
N GLN A 132 13.11 21.66 10.65
CA GLN A 132 13.72 22.93 11.08
C GLN A 132 13.32 24.10 10.18
N ALA A 133 13.33 23.90 8.87
CA ALA A 133 12.95 24.93 7.90
C ALA A 133 11.45 25.27 7.92
N ASN A 134 10.59 24.36 8.37
CA ASN A 134 9.13 24.48 8.33
C ASN A 134 8.48 24.35 9.70
N ALA A 135 9.20 24.55 10.79
CA ALA A 135 8.75 24.28 12.16
C ALA A 135 7.40 24.95 12.51
N SER A 136 7.16 26.16 11.99
CA SER A 136 5.91 26.91 12.19
C SER A 136 4.67 26.23 11.58
N GLN A 137 4.84 25.31 10.65
CA GLN A 137 3.74 24.55 10.03
C GLN A 137 3.30 23.35 10.89
N PHE A 138 4.13 22.97 11.87
CA PHE A 138 3.90 21.84 12.75
C PHE A 138 3.53 22.30 14.16
N THR A 139 2.38 22.94 14.30
CA THR A 139 1.90 23.43 15.59
C THR A 139 1.01 22.36 16.25
N LEU A 140 1.22 22.12 17.55
CA LEU A 140 0.38 21.21 18.34
C LEU A 140 -1.07 21.70 18.37
N LYS A 141 -2.01 20.81 18.06
CA LYS A 141 -3.45 21.09 18.13
C LYS A 141 -4.03 20.85 19.53
N GLU A 142 -3.36 20.05 20.33
CA GLU A 142 -3.73 19.67 21.69
C GLU A 142 -2.48 19.44 22.54
N ASP A 143 -2.65 19.36 23.87
CA ASP A 143 -1.56 19.06 24.78
C ASP A 143 -1.02 17.65 24.53
N VAL A 144 0.30 17.52 24.60
CA VAL A 144 1.02 16.25 24.45
C VAL A 144 1.91 16.00 25.65
N VAL A 145 1.80 14.83 26.25
CA VAL A 145 2.70 14.40 27.34
C VAL A 145 3.64 13.32 26.85
N GLN A 146 4.91 13.42 27.18
CA GLN A 146 5.86 12.34 27.05
C GLN A 146 6.02 11.66 28.41
N LEU A 147 5.68 10.40 28.50
CA LEU A 147 5.76 9.65 29.76
C LEU A 147 6.21 8.21 29.55
N SER A 148 6.64 7.60 30.66
CA SER A 148 6.81 6.16 30.80
C SER A 148 5.81 5.64 31.83
N TYR A 149 5.28 4.46 31.64
CA TYR A 149 4.52 3.75 32.67
C TYR A 149 4.81 2.26 32.68
N VAL A 150 4.59 1.66 33.84
CA VAL A 150 4.50 0.20 34.01
C VAL A 150 3.17 -0.12 34.67
N LEU A 151 2.43 -1.05 34.07
CA LEU A 151 1.20 -1.61 34.63
C LEU A 151 1.49 -2.93 35.33
N PHE A 152 1.08 -3.03 36.57
CA PHE A 152 1.18 -4.23 37.38
C PHE A 152 -0.23 -4.78 37.69
N SER A 153 -0.35 -6.10 37.81
CA SER A 153 -1.59 -6.71 38.32
C SER A 153 -1.68 -6.57 39.86
N GLU A 154 -0.55 -6.43 40.56
CA GLU A 154 -0.48 -6.41 41.99
C GLU A 154 0.13 -5.12 42.53
N ARG A 155 -0.49 -4.59 43.61
CA ARG A 155 -0.07 -3.34 44.23
C ARG A 155 1.32 -3.40 44.84
N ASP A 156 1.65 -4.52 45.47
CA ASP A 156 2.92 -4.68 46.17
C ASP A 156 4.11 -4.69 45.17
N ALA A 157 3.93 -5.32 44.00
CA ALA A 157 4.91 -5.28 42.93
C ALA A 157 5.10 -3.87 42.40
N ALA A 158 4.01 -3.11 42.21
CA ALA A 158 4.06 -1.71 41.80
C ALA A 158 4.80 -0.84 42.82
N ASN A 159 4.53 -1.02 44.12
CA ASN A 159 5.19 -0.29 45.20
C ASN A 159 6.68 -0.65 45.29
N ALA A 160 7.03 -1.92 45.12
CA ALA A 160 8.45 -2.36 45.13
C ALA A 160 9.22 -1.75 43.97
N PHE A 161 8.61 -1.74 42.76
CA PHE A 161 9.19 -1.06 41.59
C PHE A 161 9.42 0.43 41.86
N ARG A 162 8.38 1.12 42.37
CA ARG A 162 8.49 2.54 42.73
C ARG A 162 9.60 2.80 43.73
N ALA A 163 9.69 2.00 44.78
CA ALA A 163 10.73 2.13 45.79
C ALA A 163 12.15 2.06 45.17
N ASN A 164 12.38 1.14 44.26
CA ASN A 164 13.68 1.04 43.56
C ASN A 164 13.98 2.33 42.77
N VAL A 165 13.00 2.90 42.07
CA VAL A 165 13.16 4.15 41.31
C VAL A 165 13.45 5.32 42.29
N LEU A 166 12.73 5.42 43.40
CA LEU A 166 12.94 6.48 44.40
C LEU A 166 14.30 6.38 45.10
N HIS A 167 14.85 5.18 45.25
CA HIS A 167 16.20 4.96 45.77
C HIS A 167 17.31 5.22 44.75
N GLY A 168 16.98 5.82 43.60
CA GLY A 168 17.94 6.25 42.58
C GLY A 168 18.29 5.19 41.53
N THR A 169 17.58 4.04 41.50
CA THR A 169 17.74 3.09 40.42
C THR A 169 17.11 3.69 39.16
N ALA A 170 17.86 3.75 38.05
CA ALA A 170 17.33 4.22 36.79
C ALA A 170 16.11 3.41 36.37
N TRP A 171 15.12 4.07 35.73
CA TRP A 171 13.84 3.46 35.32
C TRP A 171 14.03 2.13 34.56
N ASP A 172 14.90 2.12 33.54
CA ASP A 172 15.12 0.94 32.69
C ASP A 172 15.81 -0.19 33.46
N GLU A 173 16.70 0.15 34.40
CA GLU A 173 17.35 -0.80 35.29
C GLU A 173 16.36 -1.38 36.29
N ALA A 174 15.52 -0.55 36.90
CA ALA A 174 14.45 -1.00 37.80
C ALA A 174 13.48 -1.94 37.07
N LEU A 175 13.15 -1.63 35.85
CA LEU A 175 12.29 -2.45 34.98
C LEU A 175 12.95 -3.80 34.64
N SER A 176 14.22 -3.77 34.30
CA SER A 176 15.00 -4.98 33.99
C SER A 176 15.10 -5.91 35.24
N ARG A 177 15.38 -5.35 36.38
CA ARG A 177 15.40 -6.08 37.66
C ARG A 177 14.04 -6.70 37.98
N THR A 178 12.97 -5.92 37.86
CA THR A 178 11.60 -6.38 38.11
C THR A 178 11.20 -7.52 37.17
N ARG A 179 11.57 -7.45 35.89
CA ARG A 179 11.31 -8.55 34.95
C ARG A 179 12.11 -9.82 35.23
N GLY A 180 13.32 -9.68 35.78
CA GLY A 180 14.18 -10.80 36.18
C GLY A 180 13.71 -11.49 37.47
N ASP A 181 12.91 -10.81 38.28
CA ASP A 181 12.32 -11.41 39.50
C ASP A 181 11.10 -12.27 39.13
N SER A 182 11.09 -13.51 39.58
CA SER A 182 10.07 -14.50 39.24
C SER A 182 8.65 -14.16 39.75
N LEU A 183 8.54 -13.37 40.81
CA LEU A 183 7.24 -12.96 41.37
C LEU A 183 6.78 -11.62 40.77
N SER A 184 7.61 -10.59 40.88
CA SER A 184 7.29 -9.24 40.38
C SER A 184 7.18 -9.19 38.87
N GLY A 185 7.99 -9.96 38.14
CA GLY A 185 7.98 -10.02 36.68
C GLY A 185 6.66 -10.57 36.11
N ARG A 186 6.04 -11.53 36.78
CA ARG A 186 4.70 -12.07 36.42
C ARG A 186 3.59 -11.06 36.65
N SER A 187 3.80 -10.06 37.48
CA SER A 187 2.81 -9.00 37.73
C SER A 187 2.82 -7.90 36.64
N VAL A 188 3.88 -7.77 35.86
CA VAL A 188 3.96 -6.77 34.78
C VAL A 188 3.02 -7.13 33.63
N ARG A 189 2.12 -6.23 33.28
CA ARG A 189 1.08 -6.40 32.24
C ARG A 189 1.31 -5.56 31.00
N ALA A 190 1.79 -4.33 31.17
CA ALA A 190 2.09 -3.43 30.07
C ALA A 190 3.19 -2.45 30.45
N ILE A 191 3.88 -1.95 29.45
CA ILE A 191 4.95 -0.98 29.60
C ILE A 191 4.85 0.01 28.44
N ALA A 192 5.01 1.29 28.76
CA ALA A 192 5.36 2.34 27.81
C ALA A 192 6.67 2.97 28.24
N ALA A 193 7.59 3.17 27.32
CA ALA A 193 8.88 3.80 27.58
C ALA A 193 9.01 5.07 26.74
N ARG A 194 9.04 6.23 27.39
CA ARG A 194 9.18 7.57 26.77
C ARG A 194 8.27 7.81 25.57
N GLN A 195 7.04 7.29 25.63
CA GLN A 195 6.06 7.46 24.56
C GLN A 195 5.30 8.77 24.72
N PHE A 196 4.85 9.28 23.59
CA PHE A 196 4.01 10.49 23.52
C PHE A 196 2.54 10.12 23.51
N PHE A 197 1.75 10.85 24.29
CA PHE A 197 0.31 10.64 24.37
C PHE A 197 -0.41 11.99 24.37
N THR A 198 -1.60 11.99 23.80
CA THR A 198 -2.61 13.04 23.96
C THR A 198 -3.68 12.55 24.95
N GLN A 199 -4.62 13.43 25.30
CA GLN A 199 -5.74 13.02 26.14
C GLN A 199 -6.55 11.87 25.52
N ALA A 200 -6.68 11.89 24.19
CA ALA A 200 -7.42 10.86 23.45
C ALA A 200 -6.72 9.50 23.38
N THR A 201 -5.38 9.49 23.47
CA THR A 201 -4.57 8.27 23.27
C THR A 201 -4.03 7.66 24.56
N LEU A 202 -4.04 8.39 25.69
CA LEU A 202 -3.61 7.88 26.98
C LEU A 202 -4.80 7.25 27.72
N TYR A 203 -4.80 5.95 27.78
CA TYR A 203 -5.85 5.17 28.48
C TYR A 203 -5.22 4.36 29.61
N PRO A 204 -5.91 4.21 30.79
CA PRO A 204 -7.16 4.86 31.16
C PRO A 204 -7.02 6.36 31.45
N GLU A 205 -8.15 7.10 31.39
CA GLU A 205 -8.18 8.60 31.49
C GLU A 205 -7.55 9.14 32.77
N GLU A 206 -7.58 8.36 33.85
CA GLU A 206 -6.94 8.72 35.10
C GLU A 206 -5.45 8.99 34.96
N LEU A 207 -4.79 8.32 34.01
CA LEU A 207 -3.36 8.53 33.74
C LEU A 207 -3.10 9.92 33.13
N TRP A 208 -4.03 10.43 32.32
CA TRP A 208 -3.94 11.79 31.80
C TRP A 208 -4.05 12.84 32.90
N LYS A 209 -5.02 12.69 33.79
CA LYS A 209 -5.21 13.58 34.94
C LYS A 209 -3.98 13.55 35.86
N LEU A 210 -3.46 12.36 36.11
CA LEU A 210 -2.24 12.16 36.90
C LEU A 210 -1.03 12.82 36.24
N ALA A 211 -0.81 12.59 34.93
CA ALA A 211 0.35 13.10 34.22
C ALA A 211 0.45 14.64 34.27
N ARG A 212 -0.69 15.33 34.34
CA ARG A 212 -0.75 16.80 34.45
C ARG A 212 -0.41 17.33 35.84
N THR A 213 -0.37 16.50 36.86
CA THR A 213 -0.09 16.89 38.25
C THR A 213 1.31 16.49 38.71
N LEU A 214 1.97 15.56 38.00
CA LEU A 214 3.30 15.10 38.33
C LEU A 214 4.37 16.12 37.93
N SER A 215 5.38 16.26 38.81
CA SER A 215 6.60 16.95 38.43
C SER A 215 7.38 16.14 37.41
N ARG A 216 8.18 16.84 36.61
CA ARG A 216 9.04 16.17 35.63
C ARG A 216 10.01 15.22 36.30
N GLU A 217 10.14 14.00 35.74
CA GLU A 217 11.00 12.89 36.21
C GLU A 217 10.61 12.34 37.60
N GLU A 218 9.45 12.72 38.14
CA GLU A 218 8.93 12.19 39.40
C GLU A 218 8.12 10.92 39.15
N ALA A 219 8.40 9.86 39.94
CA ALA A 219 7.63 8.62 39.89
C ALA A 219 6.34 8.75 40.72
N SER A 220 5.21 8.52 40.12
CA SER A 220 3.90 8.54 40.77
C SER A 220 3.78 7.54 41.90
N PHE A 221 2.81 7.71 42.77
CA PHE A 221 2.33 6.60 43.61
C PHE A 221 1.72 5.52 42.71
N ALA A 222 1.55 4.30 43.28
CA ALA A 222 0.84 3.23 42.60
C ALA A 222 -0.65 3.62 42.44
N VAL A 223 -1.03 4.01 41.23
CA VAL A 223 -2.35 4.46 40.90
C VAL A 223 -3.17 3.29 40.37
N ARG A 224 -4.27 3.01 41.03
CA ARG A 224 -5.22 2.00 40.54
C ARG A 224 -6.08 2.60 39.43
N ALA A 225 -5.97 2.02 38.22
CA ALA A 225 -6.77 2.39 37.07
C ALA A 225 -7.02 1.15 36.18
N GLY A 226 -8.20 1.05 35.64
CA GLY A 226 -8.55 -0.12 34.84
C GLY A 226 -8.35 -1.43 35.60
N SER A 227 -7.54 -2.33 35.02
CA SER A 227 -7.32 -3.70 35.53
C SER A 227 -6.12 -3.85 36.47
N GLY A 228 -5.45 -2.77 36.87
CA GLY A 228 -4.22 -2.89 37.69
C GLY A 228 -3.71 -1.61 38.29
N TYR A 229 -2.41 -1.60 38.58
CA TYR A 229 -1.72 -0.54 39.27
C TYR A 229 -0.62 0.04 38.38
N TYR A 230 -0.69 1.32 38.09
CA TYR A 230 0.29 2.02 37.26
C TYR A 230 1.28 2.79 38.11
N ILE A 231 2.56 2.71 37.69
CA ILE A 231 3.59 3.68 38.10
C ILE A 231 3.92 4.48 36.83
N VAL A 232 3.85 5.80 36.94
CA VAL A 232 4.02 6.74 35.83
C VAL A 232 5.17 7.69 36.13
N VAL A 233 5.99 8.00 35.13
CA VAL A 233 6.97 9.09 35.15
C VAL A 233 6.71 9.98 33.94
N VAL A 234 6.59 11.29 34.17
CA VAL A 234 6.42 12.30 33.11
C VAL A 234 7.77 12.88 32.73
N HIS A 235 8.14 12.78 31.47
CA HIS A 235 9.40 13.34 30.94
C HIS A 235 9.23 14.76 30.40
N GLY A 236 8.01 15.15 30.06
CA GLY A 236 7.68 16.49 29.61
C GLY A 236 6.25 16.62 29.16
N ILE A 237 5.78 17.87 29.17
CA ILE A 237 4.49 18.27 28.65
C ILE A 237 4.76 19.38 27.64
N GLN A 238 4.05 19.35 26.52
CA GLN A 238 3.99 20.42 25.54
C GLN A 238 2.52 20.83 25.36
N HIS A 239 2.29 22.11 25.23
CA HIS A 239 0.92 22.63 25.16
C HIS A 239 0.46 22.87 23.73
N ALA A 240 -0.85 22.86 23.55
CA ALA A 240 -1.45 23.27 22.29
C ALA A 240 -0.92 24.66 21.87
N GLY A 241 -0.63 24.85 20.60
CA GLY A 241 -0.03 26.06 20.05
C GLY A 241 1.49 26.10 20.06
N GLU A 242 2.17 25.21 20.79
CA GLU A 242 3.63 25.12 20.74
C GLU A 242 4.13 24.35 19.50
N THR A 243 5.39 24.63 19.13
CA THR A 243 6.09 23.81 18.15
C THR A 243 6.43 22.46 18.81
N PRO A 244 6.00 21.33 18.22
CA PRO A 244 6.23 20.02 18.82
C PRO A 244 7.70 19.62 18.85
N ARG A 245 8.05 18.70 19.72
CA ARG A 245 9.35 18.02 19.63
C ARG A 245 9.40 17.20 18.34
N PHE A 246 10.55 17.24 17.69
CA PHE A 246 10.75 16.52 16.42
C PHE A 246 10.40 15.03 16.52
N GLU A 247 10.80 14.38 17.61
CA GLU A 247 10.55 12.96 17.85
C GLU A 247 9.06 12.61 17.85
N TYR A 248 8.21 13.54 18.30
CA TYR A 248 6.75 13.35 18.30
C TYR A 248 6.15 13.40 16.89
N VAL A 249 6.64 14.31 16.06
CA VAL A 249 6.08 14.56 14.72
C VAL A 249 6.94 13.98 13.60
N LYS A 250 8.01 13.24 13.90
CA LYS A 250 8.97 12.75 12.90
C LYS A 250 8.30 12.04 11.73
N GLU A 251 7.33 11.17 12.00
CA GLU A 251 6.63 10.44 10.96
C GLU A 251 5.69 11.32 10.14
N ASP A 252 5.03 12.29 10.77
CA ASP A 252 4.17 13.27 10.06
C ASP A 252 5.03 14.16 9.15
N VAL A 253 6.18 14.61 9.65
CA VAL A 253 7.15 15.39 8.87
C VAL A 253 7.67 14.56 7.69
N ARG A 254 8.02 13.30 7.92
CA ARG A 254 8.48 12.38 6.87
C ARG A 254 7.40 12.20 5.79
N ASN A 255 6.17 11.96 6.19
CA ASN A 255 5.05 11.79 5.26
C ASN A 255 4.80 13.08 4.44
N ARG A 256 4.89 14.24 5.08
CA ARG A 256 4.75 15.52 4.38
C ARG A 256 5.86 15.73 3.36
N LEU A 257 7.11 15.55 3.78
CA LEU A 257 8.28 15.67 2.89
C LEU A 257 8.20 14.65 1.74
N LEU A 258 7.73 13.43 2.00
CA LEU A 258 7.55 12.41 0.96
C LEU A 258 6.54 12.85 -0.11
N ILE A 259 5.43 13.48 0.30
CA ILE A 259 4.43 14.03 -0.63
C ILE A 259 5.06 15.13 -1.50
N ASP A 260 5.82 16.05 -0.89
CA ASP A 260 6.46 17.15 -1.60
C ASP A 260 7.52 16.61 -2.59
N LYS A 261 8.34 15.65 -2.18
CA LYS A 261 9.35 15.02 -3.05
C LYS A 261 8.74 14.20 -4.20
N ARG A 262 7.60 13.54 -3.96
CA ARG A 262 6.85 12.86 -5.04
C ARG A 262 6.30 13.85 -6.06
N ARG A 263 5.83 15.02 -5.61
CA ARG A 263 5.40 16.10 -6.50
C ARG A 263 6.56 16.61 -7.35
N GLU A 264 7.71 16.90 -6.73
CA GLU A 264 8.92 17.30 -7.46
C GLU A 264 9.32 16.24 -8.51
N ARG A 265 9.28 14.96 -8.14
CA ARG A 265 9.60 13.85 -9.07
C ARG A 265 8.61 13.76 -10.23
N TYR A 266 7.32 13.96 -9.97
CA TYR A 266 6.29 14.00 -11.00
C TYR A 266 6.50 15.16 -11.97
N GLU A 267 6.75 16.36 -11.46
CA GLU A 267 7.00 17.55 -12.29
C GLU A 267 8.27 17.37 -13.16
N LYS A 268 9.32 16.81 -12.57
CA LYS A 268 10.54 16.46 -13.29
C LYS A 268 10.27 15.45 -14.40
N LEU A 269 9.53 14.39 -14.12
CA LEU A 269 9.14 13.38 -15.11
C LEU A 269 8.36 14.01 -16.26
N LEU A 270 7.39 14.88 -15.97
CA LEU A 270 6.65 15.60 -16.99
C LEU A 270 7.56 16.52 -17.84
N SER A 271 8.49 17.22 -17.22
CA SER A 271 9.46 18.06 -17.92
C SER A 271 10.35 17.24 -18.87
N GLU A 272 10.85 16.09 -18.39
CA GLU A 272 11.65 15.16 -19.18
C GLU A 272 10.86 14.60 -20.39
N ILE A 273 9.56 14.29 -20.21
CA ILE A 273 8.70 13.82 -21.29
C ILE A 273 8.43 14.94 -22.30
N ARG A 274 8.10 16.14 -21.82
CA ARG A 274 7.87 17.32 -22.67
C ARG A 274 9.06 17.67 -23.53
N SER A 275 10.27 17.54 -23.02
CA SER A 275 11.49 17.83 -23.80
C SER A 275 11.72 16.89 -24.99
N ARG A 276 11.01 15.74 -25.02
CA ARG A 276 11.10 14.71 -26.08
C ARG A 276 9.92 14.73 -27.05
N GLN A 277 8.91 15.55 -26.78
CA GLN A 277 7.67 15.59 -27.53
C GLN A 277 7.39 17.01 -28.04
N VAL A 278 6.82 17.12 -29.23
CA VAL A 278 6.25 18.38 -29.68
C VAL A 278 4.88 18.53 -29.03
N VAL A 279 4.69 19.64 -28.34
CA VAL A 279 3.41 19.98 -27.69
C VAL A 279 2.90 21.28 -28.28
N ASP A 280 1.88 21.16 -29.12
CA ASP A 280 1.18 22.30 -29.68
C ASP A 280 -0.10 22.55 -28.89
N LEU A 281 -0.27 23.75 -28.40
CA LEU A 281 -1.48 24.22 -27.74
C LEU A 281 -2.16 25.26 -28.62
N ALA A 282 -3.48 25.31 -28.60
CA ALA A 282 -4.28 26.35 -29.25
C ALA A 282 -4.90 27.26 -28.14
N PRO A 283 -4.16 28.23 -27.62
CA PRO A 283 -4.59 29.06 -26.48
C PRO A 283 -5.95 29.74 -26.73
N ASP A 284 -6.14 30.32 -27.91
CA ASP A 284 -7.34 31.06 -28.26
C ASP A 284 -8.61 30.19 -28.19
N LEU A 285 -8.52 28.89 -28.53
CA LEU A 285 -9.63 27.96 -28.42
C LEU A 285 -9.90 27.54 -26.99
N ILE A 286 -8.84 27.44 -26.17
CA ILE A 286 -8.94 27.06 -24.75
C ILE A 286 -9.64 28.17 -23.96
N ASP A 287 -9.26 29.42 -24.19
CA ASP A 287 -9.83 30.58 -23.51
C ASP A 287 -11.31 30.76 -23.86
N THR A 288 -11.69 30.54 -25.13
CA THR A 288 -13.09 30.58 -25.55
C THR A 288 -13.96 29.53 -24.87
N LEU A 289 -13.41 28.32 -24.56
CA LEU A 289 -14.14 27.28 -23.85
C LEU A 289 -14.29 27.61 -22.36
N ALA A 290 -13.33 28.30 -21.76
CA ALA A 290 -13.41 28.71 -20.36
C ALA A 290 -14.45 29.82 -20.11
N GLU A 291 -14.72 30.67 -21.09
CA GLU A 291 -15.73 31.73 -21.02
C GLU A 291 -17.17 31.24 -21.30
N SER A 292 -17.33 30.00 -21.81
CA SER A 292 -18.63 29.42 -22.17
C SER A 292 -19.30 28.60 -21.05
N HIS A 293 -18.72 28.53 -19.87
CA HIS A 293 -19.21 27.87 -18.66
C HIS A 293 -19.33 28.85 -17.49
#